data_e37546ae21a44a536f265dec39bee005
#
_entry.id   e37546ae21a44a536f265dec39bee005
#
_cell.length_a   1.000
_cell.length_b   1.000
_cell.length_c   1.000
_cell.angle_alpha   90.00
_cell.angle_beta   90.00
_cell.angle_gamma   90.00
#
_symmetry.space_group_name_H-M   'P 1'
#
loop_
_entity.id
_entity.type
_entity.pdbx_description
1 polymer ?
#
loop_
_entity_poly.entity_id
_entity_poly.type
_entity_poly.pdbx_seq_one_letter_code
_entity_poly.pdbx_strand_id
1 'polypeptide(L)'
;MDISESPLAEAGRRFFSAENAQKWIELLRPGYHLREQQQGEPLVAYLGGDPMLPADVEWPVWEGHGPLSFIAAFDCEEVPPGRLDIPLPESGMLLFFYFNGVGQDAVQYLDPDSIRGGTRVIYVPETSENVAPRKAPEGLEPFPRVMLTGELIATAPDNENAALVAAFGDPAEDPAADDDYTEYPTVGDADGDGFYDALTTFRRDHSPHHRVGGHSLPKAGSVEKEAAHAVFPGADDTARQARRDLLKDLVMLIQIDSDARAAMEWGDTGRLYWLIRREDLAAREFDKATFTWQSE
;
A
#
# COMPACT_ATOMS: atom_id res chain seq x y z
N MET A 1 -2.98 9.35 -17.70
CA MET A 1 -4.34 9.65 -17.19
C MET A 1 -4.29 10.99 -16.51
N ASP A 2 -5.25 11.85 -16.74
CA ASP A 2 -5.50 13.05 -15.94
C ASP A 2 -6.42 12.65 -14.78
N ILE A 3 -5.95 12.82 -13.54
CA ILE A 3 -6.73 12.46 -12.35
C ILE A 3 -8.02 13.26 -12.28
N SER A 4 -8.01 14.51 -12.76
CA SER A 4 -9.19 15.38 -12.76
C SER A 4 -10.31 14.87 -13.69
N GLU A 5 -10.02 13.96 -14.60
CA GLU A 5 -10.99 13.32 -15.51
C GLU A 5 -11.36 11.90 -15.08
N SER A 6 -10.90 11.47 -13.90
CA SER A 6 -11.17 10.13 -13.39
C SER A 6 -12.62 9.95 -12.93
N PRO A 7 -13.12 8.69 -12.87
CA PRO A 7 -14.45 8.40 -12.31
C PRO A 7 -14.64 8.92 -10.88
N LEU A 8 -13.58 8.94 -10.07
CA LEU A 8 -13.63 9.48 -8.70
C LEU A 8 -13.76 11.01 -8.69
N ALA A 9 -13.12 11.71 -9.62
CA ALA A 9 -13.29 13.16 -9.78
C ALA A 9 -14.70 13.48 -10.29
N GLU A 10 -15.25 12.68 -11.21
CA GLU A 10 -16.61 12.82 -11.68
C GLU A 10 -17.64 12.60 -10.56
N ALA A 11 -17.44 11.57 -9.72
CA ALA A 11 -18.28 11.34 -8.55
C ALA A 11 -18.27 12.56 -7.61
N GLY A 12 -17.11 13.15 -7.33
CA GLY A 12 -17.03 14.39 -6.53
C GLY A 12 -17.82 15.55 -7.17
N ARG A 13 -17.69 15.77 -8.48
CA ARG A 13 -18.46 16.83 -9.18
C ARG A 13 -19.96 16.60 -9.15
N ARG A 14 -20.38 15.35 -9.16
CA ARG A 14 -21.80 14.98 -9.15
C ARG A 14 -22.46 15.13 -7.79
N PHE A 15 -21.77 14.75 -6.71
CA PHE A 15 -22.37 14.59 -5.39
C PHE A 15 -21.96 15.65 -4.36
N PHE A 16 -20.96 16.49 -4.68
CA PHE A 16 -20.49 17.55 -3.77
C PHE A 16 -20.85 18.93 -4.30
N SER A 17 -20.78 19.95 -3.44
CA SER A 17 -20.80 21.34 -3.88
C SER A 17 -19.59 21.62 -4.79
N ALA A 18 -19.65 22.65 -5.62
CA ALA A 18 -18.55 22.99 -6.51
C ALA A 18 -17.21 23.24 -5.76
N GLU A 19 -17.28 23.87 -4.58
CA GLU A 19 -16.12 24.12 -3.73
C GLU A 19 -15.55 22.79 -3.18
N ASN A 20 -16.40 21.93 -2.64
CA ASN A 20 -15.99 20.65 -2.08
C ASN A 20 -15.50 19.68 -3.16
N ALA A 21 -16.10 19.70 -4.35
CA ALA A 21 -15.63 18.92 -5.48
C ALA A 21 -14.20 19.29 -5.90
N GLN A 22 -13.85 20.59 -5.85
CA GLN A 22 -12.49 21.02 -6.13
C GLN A 22 -11.49 20.51 -5.08
N LYS A 23 -11.82 20.67 -3.79
CA LYS A 23 -11.00 20.12 -2.69
C LYS A 23 -10.85 18.60 -2.79
N TRP A 24 -11.93 17.89 -3.11
CA TRP A 24 -11.90 16.44 -3.32
C TRP A 24 -10.93 16.02 -4.43
N ILE A 25 -11.01 16.68 -5.59
CA ILE A 25 -10.13 16.38 -6.72
C ILE A 25 -8.66 16.61 -6.36
N GLU A 26 -8.35 17.63 -5.55
CA GLU A 26 -7.00 17.92 -5.05
C GLU A 26 -6.48 16.86 -4.08
N LEU A 27 -7.37 16.11 -3.42
CA LEU A 27 -7.01 15.00 -2.55
C LEU A 27 -6.75 13.70 -3.31
N LEU A 28 -7.26 13.54 -4.53
CA LEU A 28 -7.03 12.33 -5.31
C LEU A 28 -5.56 12.17 -5.67
N ARG A 29 -5.05 10.94 -5.58
CA ARG A 29 -3.66 10.60 -5.92
C ARG A 29 -3.60 9.54 -7.01
N PRO A 30 -2.56 9.56 -7.87
CA PRO A 30 -2.33 8.49 -8.82
C PRO A 30 -1.85 7.23 -8.08
N GLY A 31 -2.45 6.09 -8.42
CA GLY A 31 -1.99 4.77 -8.03
C GLY A 31 -1.79 3.90 -9.26
N TYR A 32 -0.94 2.90 -9.15
CA TYR A 32 -0.70 1.91 -10.21
C TYR A 32 -1.35 0.60 -9.80
N HIS A 33 -2.56 0.35 -10.32
CA HIS A 33 -3.35 -0.86 -10.04
C HIS A 33 -2.74 -2.04 -10.79
N LEU A 34 -2.50 -3.14 -10.07
CA LEU A 34 -1.93 -4.36 -10.60
C LEU A 34 -3.03 -5.42 -10.76
N ARG A 35 -3.27 -5.85 -11.97
CA ARG A 35 -4.25 -6.87 -12.32
C ARG A 35 -3.61 -8.02 -13.08
N GLU A 36 -4.30 -9.14 -13.22
CA GLU A 36 -3.80 -10.27 -13.98
C GLU A 36 -3.46 -9.88 -15.42
N GLN A 37 -2.23 -10.24 -15.82
CA GLN A 37 -1.72 -9.98 -17.15
C GLN A 37 -2.49 -10.80 -18.21
N GLN A 38 -2.94 -10.14 -19.25
CA GLN A 38 -3.51 -10.79 -20.43
C GLN A 38 -2.43 -10.96 -21.51
N GLN A 39 -2.69 -11.82 -22.49
CA GLN A 39 -1.75 -12.09 -23.56
C GLN A 39 -1.41 -10.81 -24.35
N GLY A 40 -0.11 -10.49 -24.40
CA GLY A 40 0.42 -9.33 -25.12
C GLY A 40 0.54 -8.05 -24.31
N GLU A 41 0.13 -8.06 -23.04
CA GLU A 41 0.36 -6.94 -22.12
C GLU A 41 1.76 -7.01 -21.49
N PRO A 42 2.34 -5.87 -21.06
CA PRO A 42 3.61 -5.86 -20.36
C PRO A 42 3.51 -6.59 -19.02
N LEU A 43 4.59 -7.25 -18.63
CA LEU A 43 4.74 -7.80 -17.29
C LEU A 43 5.30 -6.72 -16.38
N VAL A 44 4.49 -6.27 -15.42
CA VAL A 44 4.84 -5.17 -14.50
C VAL A 44 5.22 -5.70 -13.12
N ALA A 45 4.56 -6.76 -12.72
CA ALA A 45 4.74 -7.36 -11.40
C ALA A 45 4.41 -8.85 -11.43
N TYR A 46 4.76 -9.57 -10.39
CA TYR A 46 4.23 -10.91 -10.17
C TYR A 46 4.09 -11.20 -8.68
N LEU A 47 3.11 -12.02 -8.34
CA LEU A 47 2.95 -12.61 -7.02
C LEU A 47 3.61 -13.98 -6.98
N GLY A 48 4.13 -14.37 -5.82
CA GLY A 48 4.64 -15.73 -5.59
C GLY A 48 5.72 -16.21 -6.55
N GLY A 49 5.95 -17.51 -6.57
CA GLY A 49 7.03 -18.14 -7.35
C GLY A 49 8.42 -17.87 -6.78
N ASP A 50 9.42 -17.91 -7.63
CA ASP A 50 10.81 -17.69 -7.28
C ASP A 50 11.19 -16.21 -7.49
N PRO A 51 11.66 -15.47 -6.45
CA PRO A 51 12.14 -14.10 -6.63
C PRO A 51 13.44 -14.08 -7.46
N MET A 52 13.61 -13.01 -8.21
CA MET A 52 14.85 -12.71 -8.93
C MET A 52 15.84 -12.04 -7.97
N LEU A 53 16.75 -12.82 -7.37
CA LEU A 53 17.73 -12.31 -6.40
C LEU A 53 19.16 -12.35 -6.96
N PRO A 54 19.99 -11.33 -6.69
CA PRO A 54 21.44 -11.38 -6.89
C PRO A 54 22.06 -12.53 -6.08
N ALA A 55 23.17 -13.10 -6.58
CA ALA A 55 23.80 -14.25 -5.95
C ALA A 55 24.37 -13.97 -4.54
N ASP A 56 24.74 -12.73 -4.28
CA ASP A 56 25.29 -12.22 -3.02
C ASP A 56 24.23 -11.74 -2.02
N VAL A 57 22.94 -11.71 -2.40
CA VAL A 57 21.82 -11.37 -1.50
C VAL A 57 21.31 -12.66 -0.87
N GLU A 58 21.33 -12.73 0.44
CA GLU A 58 20.78 -13.86 1.19
C GLU A 58 19.24 -13.81 1.21
N TRP A 59 18.62 -14.99 1.34
CA TRP A 59 17.17 -15.07 1.55
C TRP A 59 16.79 -14.46 2.89
N PRO A 60 15.79 -13.58 2.96
CA PRO A 60 15.37 -12.95 4.22
C PRO A 60 14.90 -13.96 5.26
N VAL A 61 15.39 -13.82 6.48
CA VAL A 61 15.05 -14.67 7.61
C VAL A 61 14.66 -13.80 8.80
N TRP A 62 13.61 -14.16 9.50
CA TRP A 62 13.33 -13.64 10.83
C TRP A 62 14.04 -14.52 11.85
N GLU A 63 15.03 -13.98 12.51
CA GLU A 63 15.87 -14.72 13.44
C GLU A 63 15.04 -15.37 14.57
N GLY A 64 15.24 -16.66 14.78
CA GLY A 64 14.46 -17.45 15.74
C GLY A 64 13.09 -17.94 15.24
N HIS A 65 12.60 -17.46 14.09
CA HIS A 65 11.28 -17.80 13.54
C HIS A 65 11.38 -18.56 12.21
N GLY A 66 12.26 -18.12 11.31
CA GLY A 66 12.48 -18.82 10.03
C GLY A 66 12.50 -17.91 8.82
N PRO A 67 12.56 -18.50 7.60
CA PRO A 67 12.62 -17.73 6.35
C PRO A 67 11.29 -17.05 6.08
N LEU A 68 11.35 -15.84 5.49
CA LEU A 68 10.20 -15.09 5.04
C LEU A 68 9.67 -15.67 3.71
N SER A 69 8.35 -15.68 3.55
CA SER A 69 7.71 -15.98 2.27
C SER A 69 7.92 -14.82 1.30
N PHE A 70 8.28 -15.14 0.05
CA PHE A 70 8.27 -14.15 -1.02
C PHE A 70 6.82 -13.89 -1.46
N ILE A 71 6.42 -12.62 -1.46
CA ILE A 71 5.04 -12.18 -1.74
C ILE A 71 4.92 -11.66 -3.16
N ALA A 72 5.71 -10.64 -3.52
CA ALA A 72 5.58 -9.96 -4.79
C ALA A 72 6.91 -9.40 -5.29
N ALA A 73 7.02 -9.28 -6.61
CA ALA A 73 8.02 -8.44 -7.28
C ALA A 73 7.30 -7.35 -8.09
N PHE A 74 7.89 -6.17 -8.11
CA PHE A 74 7.41 -5.04 -8.89
C PHE A 74 8.57 -4.43 -9.67
N ASP A 75 8.39 -4.25 -10.99
CA ASP A 75 9.36 -3.63 -11.88
C ASP A 75 9.13 -2.11 -11.93
N CYS A 76 10.09 -1.36 -11.42
CA CYS A 76 9.99 0.10 -11.38
C CYS A 76 10.04 0.75 -12.77
N GLU A 77 10.70 0.12 -13.76
CA GLU A 77 10.83 0.64 -15.11
C GLU A 77 9.49 0.68 -15.86
N GLU A 78 8.58 -0.21 -15.51
CA GLU A 78 7.26 -0.30 -16.13
C GLU A 78 6.29 0.84 -15.72
N VAL A 79 6.66 1.65 -14.72
CA VAL A 79 5.93 2.87 -14.38
C VAL A 79 6.62 4.08 -15.02
N PRO A 80 5.97 4.73 -16.00
CA PRO A 80 6.57 5.90 -16.62
C PRO A 80 6.91 6.98 -15.58
N PRO A 81 8.10 7.61 -15.65
CA PRO A 81 8.54 8.61 -14.68
C PRO A 81 7.52 9.75 -14.50
N GLY A 82 7.32 10.15 -13.24
CA GLY A 82 6.40 11.24 -12.88
C GLY A 82 4.90 10.91 -13.02
N ARG A 83 4.54 9.64 -13.23
CA ARG A 83 3.13 9.22 -13.30
C ARG A 83 2.52 8.92 -11.93
N LEU A 84 3.36 8.57 -10.96
CA LEU A 84 2.98 8.50 -9.56
C LEU A 84 3.53 9.73 -8.82
N ASP A 85 2.89 10.08 -7.72
CA ASP A 85 3.30 11.19 -6.86
C ASP A 85 4.33 10.78 -5.79
N ILE A 86 4.86 9.56 -5.88
CA ILE A 86 5.93 9.02 -5.03
C ILE A 86 7.23 8.86 -5.82
N PRO A 87 8.41 9.10 -5.18
CA PRO A 87 9.71 9.07 -5.85
C PRO A 87 10.25 7.64 -6.01
N LEU A 88 9.53 6.79 -6.78
CA LEU A 88 10.02 5.44 -7.12
C LEU A 88 11.35 5.51 -7.88
N PRO A 89 12.23 4.49 -7.77
CA PRO A 89 13.34 4.32 -8.69
C PRO A 89 12.86 4.28 -10.15
N GLU A 90 13.64 4.82 -11.07
CA GLU A 90 13.31 4.80 -12.50
C GLU A 90 13.50 3.43 -13.14
N SER A 91 14.26 2.52 -12.50
CA SER A 91 14.52 1.14 -12.96
C SER A 91 14.82 0.22 -11.79
N GLY A 92 14.90 -1.08 -12.06
CA GLY A 92 15.16 -2.11 -11.06
C GLY A 92 13.89 -2.67 -10.43
N MET A 93 14.06 -3.70 -9.62
CA MET A 93 12.94 -4.44 -9.02
C MET A 93 12.84 -4.22 -7.53
N LEU A 94 11.61 -4.08 -7.02
CA LEU A 94 11.27 -4.18 -5.60
C LEU A 94 10.73 -5.58 -5.31
N LEU A 95 11.32 -6.25 -4.34
CA LEU A 95 10.91 -7.58 -3.88
C LEU A 95 10.37 -7.47 -2.47
N PHE A 96 9.17 -8.02 -2.22
CA PHE A 96 8.46 -7.93 -0.96
C PHE A 96 8.38 -9.29 -0.30
N PHE A 97 8.76 -9.33 0.97
CA PHE A 97 8.76 -10.55 1.77
C PHE A 97 8.00 -10.34 3.07
N TYR A 98 7.29 -11.37 3.51
CA TYR A 98 6.49 -11.38 4.72
C TYR A 98 6.58 -12.75 5.40
N PHE A 99 6.66 -12.77 6.72
CA PHE A 99 6.61 -14.01 7.49
C PHE A 99 5.17 -14.48 7.62
N ASN A 100 4.79 -15.43 6.78
CA ASN A 100 3.47 -16.06 6.80
C ASN A 100 3.46 -17.31 7.70
N GLY A 101 4.00 -17.17 8.92
CA GLY A 101 4.01 -18.25 9.91
C GLY A 101 2.62 -18.55 10.44
N VAL A 102 2.42 -19.80 10.89
CA VAL A 102 1.17 -20.26 11.46
C VAL A 102 1.24 -20.18 12.99
N GLY A 103 0.21 -19.62 13.63
CA GLY A 103 0.06 -19.67 15.07
C GLY A 103 0.59 -18.44 15.82
N GLN A 104 1.34 -18.66 16.92
CA GLN A 104 1.79 -17.58 17.80
C GLN A 104 2.94 -16.73 17.24
N ASP A 105 3.52 -17.12 16.11
CA ASP A 105 4.66 -16.46 15.48
C ASP A 105 4.24 -15.51 14.34
N ALA A 106 2.96 -15.10 14.31
CA ALA A 106 2.51 -14.09 13.33
C ALA A 106 3.16 -12.73 13.58
N VAL A 107 3.41 -11.98 12.49
CA VAL A 107 3.91 -10.61 12.62
C VAL A 107 2.89 -9.76 13.38
N GLN A 108 3.34 -9.18 14.49
CA GLN A 108 2.54 -8.28 15.32
C GLN A 108 2.62 -6.88 14.71
N TYR A 109 1.57 -6.43 14.04
CA TYR A 109 1.55 -5.16 13.28
C TYR A 109 1.73 -3.89 14.11
N LEU A 110 1.59 -3.95 15.44
CA LEU A 110 1.88 -2.84 16.37
C LEU A 110 3.24 -2.98 17.10
N ASP A 111 4.02 -4.02 16.79
CA ASP A 111 5.33 -4.25 17.38
C ASP A 111 6.45 -3.96 16.36
N PRO A 112 7.24 -2.89 16.56
CA PRO A 112 8.32 -2.51 15.64
C PRO A 112 9.36 -3.61 15.39
N ASP A 113 9.68 -4.40 16.38
CA ASP A 113 10.67 -5.47 16.26
C ASP A 113 10.12 -6.65 15.47
N SER A 114 8.85 -6.99 15.68
CA SER A 114 8.14 -7.99 14.91
C SER A 114 8.04 -7.59 13.44
N ILE A 115 7.69 -6.33 13.15
CA ILE A 115 7.63 -5.79 11.78
C ILE A 115 9.01 -5.87 11.12
N ARG A 116 10.05 -5.39 11.78
CA ARG A 116 11.43 -5.38 11.27
C ARG A 116 11.97 -6.79 11.03
N GLY A 117 11.63 -7.75 11.88
CA GLY A 117 12.02 -9.15 11.72
C GLY A 117 11.21 -9.87 10.66
N GLY A 118 9.89 -9.68 10.70
CA GLY A 118 8.90 -10.43 9.92
C GLY A 118 8.57 -9.88 8.54
N THR A 119 9.17 -8.76 8.13
CA THR A 119 8.96 -8.19 6.79
C THR A 119 10.28 -7.71 6.17
N ARG A 120 10.34 -7.68 4.83
CA ARG A 120 11.50 -7.16 4.12
C ARG A 120 11.11 -6.60 2.76
N VAL A 121 11.68 -5.45 2.41
CA VAL A 121 11.69 -4.95 1.03
C VAL A 121 13.14 -4.97 0.54
N ILE A 122 13.37 -5.62 -0.59
CA ILE A 122 14.70 -5.67 -1.23
C ILE A 122 14.59 -4.94 -2.57
N TYR A 123 15.46 -3.96 -2.77
CA TYR A 123 15.63 -3.32 -4.06
C TYR A 123 16.79 -3.99 -4.81
N VAL A 124 16.50 -4.47 -6.01
CA VAL A 124 17.49 -5.05 -6.94
C VAL A 124 17.67 -4.03 -8.06
N PRO A 125 18.76 -3.25 -8.06
CA PRO A 125 19.07 -2.34 -9.15
C PRO A 125 19.23 -3.09 -10.49
N GLU A 126 18.86 -2.43 -11.58
CA GLU A 126 19.08 -2.97 -12.95
C GLU A 126 20.54 -3.33 -13.22
N THR A 127 21.49 -2.61 -12.58
CA THR A 127 22.93 -2.84 -12.68
C THR A 127 23.42 -4.06 -11.88
N SER A 128 22.54 -4.75 -11.14
CA SER A 128 22.93 -5.93 -10.36
C SER A 128 23.38 -7.07 -11.28
N GLU A 129 24.52 -7.67 -10.92
CA GLU A 129 25.06 -8.83 -11.65
C GLU A 129 24.53 -10.14 -11.06
N ASN A 130 24.54 -11.20 -11.87
CA ASN A 130 24.20 -12.57 -11.46
C ASN A 130 22.80 -12.68 -10.80
N VAL A 131 21.83 -11.93 -11.30
CA VAL A 131 20.43 -12.02 -10.86
C VAL A 131 19.79 -13.26 -11.48
N ALA A 132 19.25 -14.14 -10.64
CA ALA A 132 18.62 -15.38 -11.09
C ALA A 132 17.43 -15.76 -10.19
N PRO A 133 16.48 -16.58 -10.69
CA PRO A 133 15.41 -17.12 -9.87
C PRO A 133 15.99 -17.89 -8.68
N ARG A 134 15.59 -17.52 -7.46
CA ARG A 134 16.04 -18.15 -6.21
C ARG A 134 14.94 -19.03 -5.64
N LYS A 135 15.22 -20.32 -5.50
CA LYS A 135 14.30 -21.25 -4.84
C LYS A 135 14.10 -20.90 -3.38
N ALA A 136 12.87 -21.07 -2.89
CA ALA A 136 12.56 -20.97 -1.48
C ALA A 136 13.43 -21.95 -0.67
N PRO A 137 13.85 -21.57 0.55
CA PRO A 137 14.54 -22.48 1.47
C PRO A 137 13.72 -23.74 1.75
N GLU A 138 14.43 -24.82 2.12
CA GLU A 138 13.78 -26.08 2.49
C GLU A 138 12.75 -25.87 3.63
N GLY A 139 11.57 -26.42 3.46
CA GLY A 139 10.45 -26.28 4.41
C GLY A 139 9.57 -25.05 4.23
N LEU A 140 9.93 -24.14 3.33
CA LEU A 140 9.09 -23.00 2.96
C LEU A 140 8.41 -23.29 1.60
N GLU A 141 7.08 -23.45 1.63
CA GLU A 141 6.29 -23.63 0.40
C GLU A 141 6.08 -22.27 -0.29
N PRO A 142 6.52 -22.10 -1.55
CA PRO A 142 6.31 -20.86 -2.27
C PRO A 142 4.84 -20.72 -2.69
N PHE A 143 4.32 -19.51 -2.66
CA PHE A 143 3.03 -19.20 -3.25
C PHE A 143 3.03 -19.43 -4.77
N PRO A 144 1.91 -19.85 -5.38
CA PRO A 144 1.76 -19.93 -6.83
C PRO A 144 2.09 -18.61 -7.52
N ARG A 145 2.78 -18.70 -8.66
CA ARG A 145 3.14 -17.50 -9.42
C ARG A 145 1.94 -16.97 -10.22
N VAL A 146 1.62 -15.69 -10.04
CA VAL A 146 0.61 -14.96 -10.82
C VAL A 146 1.29 -13.76 -11.48
N MET A 147 1.18 -13.68 -12.81
CA MET A 147 1.76 -12.59 -13.60
C MET A 147 0.80 -11.41 -13.61
N LEU A 148 1.30 -10.20 -13.38
CA LEU A 148 0.49 -8.99 -13.29
C LEU A 148 0.96 -7.95 -14.30
N THR A 149 -0.01 -7.28 -14.90
CA THR A 149 0.15 -6.01 -15.62
C THR A 149 -0.34 -4.86 -14.76
N GLY A 150 -0.16 -3.63 -15.20
CA GLY A 150 -0.57 -2.47 -14.40
C GLY A 150 -1.24 -1.38 -15.22
N GLU A 151 -2.07 -0.61 -14.54
CA GLU A 151 -2.73 0.56 -15.10
C GLU A 151 -2.79 1.72 -14.09
N LEU A 152 -2.70 2.94 -14.59
CA LEU A 152 -2.84 4.13 -13.75
C LEU A 152 -4.30 4.38 -13.44
N ILE A 153 -4.61 4.48 -12.15
CA ILE A 153 -5.93 4.84 -11.64
C ILE A 153 -5.83 6.05 -10.70
N ALA A 154 -6.93 6.77 -10.52
CA ALA A 154 -7.07 7.67 -9.39
C ALA A 154 -7.39 6.86 -8.13
N THR A 155 -6.89 7.31 -7.00
CA THR A 155 -7.18 6.73 -5.68
C THR A 155 -7.71 7.82 -4.77
N ALA A 156 -8.60 7.44 -3.85
CA ALA A 156 -9.23 8.33 -2.90
C ALA A 156 -8.78 8.04 -1.47
N PRO A 157 -8.66 9.07 -0.62
CA PRO A 157 -8.46 8.87 0.80
C PRO A 157 -9.68 8.20 1.45
N ASP A 158 -9.47 7.44 2.49
CA ASP A 158 -10.54 6.93 3.36
C ASP A 158 -11.01 7.99 4.37
N ASN A 159 -12.07 7.67 5.12
CA ASN A 159 -12.71 8.59 6.05
C ASN A 159 -11.84 8.95 7.27
N GLU A 160 -10.82 8.18 7.59
CA GLU A 160 -9.88 8.45 8.68
C GLU A 160 -8.55 9.02 8.19
N ASN A 161 -8.40 9.19 6.88
CA ASN A 161 -7.19 9.74 6.28
C ASN A 161 -6.98 11.19 6.73
N ALA A 162 -5.80 11.49 7.29
CA ALA A 162 -5.50 12.80 7.83
C ALA A 162 -5.69 13.97 6.84
N ALA A 163 -5.48 13.73 5.54
CA ALA A 163 -5.72 14.76 4.52
C ALA A 163 -7.21 15.02 4.27
N LEU A 164 -8.05 13.97 4.33
CA LEU A 164 -9.50 14.13 4.22
C LEU A 164 -10.05 14.85 5.45
N VAL A 165 -9.64 14.43 6.66
CA VAL A 165 -10.03 15.08 7.92
C VAL A 165 -9.62 16.55 7.93
N ALA A 166 -8.40 16.87 7.50
CA ALA A 166 -7.94 18.26 7.40
C ALA A 166 -8.72 19.12 6.39
N ALA A 167 -9.24 18.51 5.32
CA ALA A 167 -9.97 19.25 4.28
C ALA A 167 -11.46 19.46 4.61
N PHE A 168 -12.08 18.53 5.33
CA PHE A 168 -13.54 18.47 5.53
C PHE A 168 -13.98 18.24 6.97
N GLY A 169 -13.09 17.85 7.88
CA GLY A 169 -13.37 17.66 9.31
C GLY A 169 -13.56 18.97 10.08
N ASP A 170 -13.81 18.87 11.37
CA ASP A 170 -13.88 20.04 12.25
C ASP A 170 -12.46 20.65 12.38
N PRO A 171 -12.28 21.96 12.09
CA PRO A 171 -10.98 22.61 12.26
C PRO A 171 -10.41 22.59 13.70
N ALA A 172 -11.26 22.26 14.69
CA ALA A 172 -10.83 22.09 16.08
C ALA A 172 -10.25 20.70 16.39
N GLU A 173 -10.47 19.73 15.52
CA GLU A 173 -9.96 18.37 15.64
C GLU A 173 -8.52 18.26 15.11
N ASP A 174 -7.78 17.29 15.67
CA ASP A 174 -6.42 16.99 15.21
C ASP A 174 -6.48 15.91 14.11
N PRO A 175 -6.21 16.22 12.83
CA PRO A 175 -6.34 15.24 11.75
C PRO A 175 -5.47 13.99 11.89
N ALA A 176 -4.54 13.99 12.83
CA ALA A 176 -3.68 12.89 13.16
C ALA A 176 -4.06 12.17 14.46
N ALA A 177 -5.17 12.52 15.10
CA ALA A 177 -5.69 11.78 16.25
C ALA A 177 -6.16 10.38 15.82
N ASP A 178 -6.09 9.44 16.76
CA ASP A 178 -6.30 8.02 16.44
C ASP A 178 -7.73 7.68 16.05
N ASP A 179 -8.69 8.42 16.59
CA ASP A 179 -10.13 8.23 16.45
C ASP A 179 -10.81 9.30 15.59
N ASP A 180 -10.06 10.18 14.94
CA ASP A 180 -10.61 11.18 14.05
C ASP A 180 -11.13 10.55 12.75
N TYR A 181 -12.38 10.82 12.49
CA TYR A 181 -13.15 10.38 11.34
C TYR A 181 -13.90 11.56 10.75
N THR A 182 -13.98 11.67 9.43
CA THR A 182 -14.83 12.64 8.77
C THR A 182 -15.64 12.00 7.65
N GLU A 183 -16.88 12.40 7.51
CA GLU A 183 -17.72 11.96 6.40
C GLU A 183 -17.33 12.64 5.09
N TYR A 184 -17.60 11.99 3.97
CA TYR A 184 -17.44 12.65 2.68
C TYR A 184 -18.45 13.82 2.55
N PRO A 185 -18.04 14.95 1.96
CA PRO A 185 -18.78 16.21 1.98
C PRO A 185 -19.94 16.24 0.98
N THR A 186 -20.84 15.26 1.04
CA THR A 186 -22.00 15.12 0.15
C THR A 186 -23.07 16.18 0.43
N VAL A 187 -23.89 16.47 -0.58
CA VAL A 187 -24.99 17.47 -0.47
C VAL A 187 -26.31 16.73 -0.26
N GLY A 188 -26.65 16.49 1.03
CA GLY A 188 -27.88 15.81 1.44
C GLY A 188 -27.75 14.28 1.50
N ASP A 189 -28.67 13.64 2.26
CA ASP A 189 -28.61 12.22 2.59
C ASP A 189 -28.70 11.30 1.35
N ALA A 190 -29.57 11.62 0.40
CA ALA A 190 -29.74 10.84 -0.83
C ALA A 190 -28.51 10.90 -1.75
N ASP A 191 -27.75 11.99 -1.69
CA ASP A 191 -26.52 12.16 -2.47
C ASP A 191 -25.34 11.42 -1.80
N GLY A 192 -25.38 11.23 -0.47
CA GLY A 192 -24.44 10.42 0.29
C GLY A 192 -24.44 8.97 -0.20
N ASP A 193 -25.60 8.34 -0.22
CA ASP A 193 -25.76 6.97 -0.71
C ASP A 193 -25.24 6.82 -2.15
N GLY A 194 -25.55 7.75 -3.04
CA GLY A 194 -25.09 7.74 -4.42
C GLY A 194 -23.57 7.88 -4.57
N PHE A 195 -22.92 8.65 -3.71
CA PHE A 195 -21.46 8.78 -3.70
C PHE A 195 -20.79 7.49 -3.21
N TYR A 196 -21.29 6.89 -2.12
CA TYR A 196 -20.78 5.62 -1.62
C TYR A 196 -21.00 4.47 -2.60
N ASP A 197 -22.11 4.43 -3.33
CA ASP A 197 -22.35 3.48 -4.41
C ASP A 197 -21.33 3.64 -5.54
N ALA A 198 -21.00 4.87 -5.93
CA ALA A 198 -19.98 5.16 -6.93
C ALA A 198 -18.58 4.69 -6.48
N LEU A 199 -18.21 4.96 -5.22
CA LEU A 199 -16.95 4.47 -4.63
C LEU A 199 -16.91 2.93 -4.59
N THR A 200 -17.98 2.29 -4.16
CA THR A 200 -18.09 0.83 -4.05
C THR A 200 -17.98 0.19 -5.43
N THR A 201 -18.64 0.76 -6.44
CA THR A 201 -18.54 0.30 -7.82
C THR A 201 -17.11 0.43 -8.34
N PHE A 202 -16.47 1.59 -8.15
CA PHE A 202 -15.09 1.80 -8.54
C PHE A 202 -14.13 0.78 -7.86
N ARG A 203 -14.31 0.55 -6.56
CA ARG A 203 -13.52 -0.43 -5.81
C ARG A 203 -13.72 -1.84 -6.35
N ARG A 204 -14.96 -2.27 -6.56
CA ARG A 204 -15.28 -3.59 -7.11
C ARG A 204 -14.64 -3.83 -8.48
N ASP A 205 -14.65 -2.83 -9.36
CA ASP A 205 -14.12 -2.92 -10.72
C ASP A 205 -12.58 -3.02 -10.75
N HIS A 206 -11.90 -2.67 -9.62
CA HIS A 206 -10.44 -2.78 -9.45
C HIS A 206 -10.05 -3.86 -8.42
N SER A 207 -10.86 -4.89 -8.22
CA SER A 207 -10.53 -6.04 -7.36
C SER A 207 -9.79 -7.13 -8.16
N PRO A 208 -8.78 -7.82 -7.56
CA PRO A 208 -8.17 -7.55 -6.25
C PRO A 208 -7.37 -6.25 -6.23
N HIS A 209 -7.25 -5.66 -5.04
CA HIS A 209 -6.69 -4.33 -4.88
C HIS A 209 -5.17 -4.32 -4.68
N HIS A 210 -4.42 -5.04 -5.52
CA HIS A 210 -2.97 -4.90 -5.56
C HIS A 210 -2.61 -3.55 -6.19
N ARG A 211 -1.77 -2.75 -5.51
CA ARG A 211 -1.50 -1.39 -5.99
C ARG A 211 -0.19 -0.84 -5.46
N VAL A 212 0.52 -0.09 -6.29
CA VAL A 212 1.70 0.71 -5.95
C VAL A 212 1.34 2.18 -5.91
N GLY A 213 1.72 2.87 -4.85
CA GLY A 213 1.42 4.30 -4.66
C GLY A 213 -0.06 4.62 -4.48
N GLY A 214 -0.38 5.91 -4.46
CA GLY A 214 -1.71 6.41 -4.19
C GLY A 214 -2.12 6.31 -2.72
N HIS A 215 -3.41 6.45 -2.44
CA HIS A 215 -3.96 6.24 -1.10
C HIS A 215 -4.08 4.74 -0.80
N SER A 216 -3.86 4.35 0.45
CA SER A 216 -4.22 3.01 0.94
C SER A 216 -5.74 2.77 0.81
N LEU A 217 -6.13 1.51 0.72
CA LEU A 217 -7.53 1.10 0.81
C LEU A 217 -7.69 0.21 2.05
N PRO A 218 -8.04 0.78 3.20
CA PRO A 218 -8.10 0.05 4.46
C PRO A 218 -9.23 -0.99 4.50
N LYS A 219 -9.07 -1.96 5.39
CA LYS A 219 -10.09 -2.91 5.83
C LYS A 219 -10.68 -2.51 7.19
N ALA A 220 -9.84 -1.92 8.05
CA ALA A 220 -10.23 -1.52 9.41
C ALA A 220 -9.37 -0.32 9.84
N GLY A 221 -9.93 0.88 9.83
CA GLY A 221 -9.23 2.09 10.24
C GLY A 221 -8.06 2.53 9.33
N SER A 222 -7.47 3.68 9.61
CA SER A 222 -6.40 4.26 8.77
C SER A 222 -5.12 3.44 8.82
N VAL A 223 -4.70 2.94 7.67
CA VAL A 223 -3.44 2.20 7.47
C VAL A 223 -2.23 3.04 7.87
N GLU A 224 -2.23 4.32 7.51
CA GLU A 224 -1.13 5.24 7.80
C GLU A 224 -1.00 5.54 9.29
N LYS A 225 -2.14 5.73 9.99
CA LYS A 225 -2.15 5.94 11.46
C LYS A 225 -1.66 4.69 12.19
N GLU A 226 -2.12 3.53 11.79
CA GLU A 226 -1.68 2.24 12.35
C GLU A 226 -0.18 2.03 12.15
N ALA A 227 0.34 2.25 10.94
CA ALA A 227 1.76 2.18 10.65
C ALA A 227 2.57 3.20 11.46
N ALA A 228 2.06 4.42 11.65
CA ALA A 228 2.71 5.44 12.48
C ALA A 228 2.76 5.04 13.96
N HIS A 229 1.73 4.37 14.48
CA HIS A 229 1.73 3.80 15.83
C HIS A 229 2.78 2.70 15.99
N ALA A 230 2.95 1.86 14.99
CA ALA A 230 3.99 0.83 15.00
C ALA A 230 5.40 1.43 15.04
N VAL A 231 5.63 2.54 14.35
CA VAL A 231 6.94 3.23 14.34
C VAL A 231 7.19 3.99 15.64
N PHE A 232 6.18 4.68 16.17
CA PHE A 232 6.25 5.49 17.39
C PHE A 232 5.19 5.04 18.40
N PRO A 233 5.42 3.92 19.10
CA PRO A 233 4.51 3.44 20.14
C PRO A 233 4.51 4.40 21.33
N GLY A 234 3.41 4.42 22.07
CA GLY A 234 3.24 5.23 23.26
C GLY A 234 2.17 6.29 23.15
N ALA A 235 1.71 6.81 24.32
CA ALA A 235 0.60 7.74 24.43
C ALA A 235 1.03 9.15 24.92
N ASP A 236 2.32 9.41 25.06
CA ASP A 236 2.82 10.73 25.47
C ASP A 236 2.82 11.75 24.32
N ASP A 237 2.99 13.01 24.65
CA ASP A 237 2.97 14.10 23.65
C ASP A 237 4.11 14.00 22.65
N THR A 238 5.25 13.43 23.05
CA THR A 238 6.39 13.24 22.15
C THR A 238 6.09 12.21 21.08
N ALA A 239 5.53 11.05 21.46
CA ALA A 239 5.13 10.01 20.51
C ALA A 239 4.01 10.52 19.60
N ARG A 240 3.00 11.21 20.15
CA ARG A 240 1.94 11.84 19.34
C ARG A 240 2.50 12.82 18.31
N GLN A 241 3.43 13.70 18.71
CA GLN A 241 4.04 14.65 17.78
C GLN A 241 4.88 13.94 16.71
N ALA A 242 5.63 12.91 17.06
CA ALA A 242 6.42 12.12 16.12
C ALA A 242 5.51 11.41 15.06
N ARG A 243 4.35 10.87 15.49
CA ARG A 243 3.36 10.30 14.56
C ARG A 243 2.80 11.36 13.61
N ARG A 244 2.40 12.53 14.11
CA ARG A 244 1.93 13.65 13.25
C ARG A 244 2.96 14.03 12.18
N ASP A 245 4.22 14.08 12.55
CA ASP A 245 5.29 14.44 11.61
C ASP A 245 5.54 13.31 10.61
N LEU A 246 5.48 12.05 11.05
CA LEU A 246 5.57 10.91 10.16
C LEU A 246 4.43 10.87 9.12
N LEU A 247 3.18 11.08 9.54
CA LEU A 247 2.00 11.06 8.67
C LEU A 247 2.06 12.05 7.51
N LYS A 248 2.79 13.16 7.65
CA LYS A 248 2.99 14.16 6.58
C LYS A 248 3.88 13.66 5.45
N ASP A 249 4.76 12.71 5.74
CA ASP A 249 5.78 12.20 4.81
C ASP A 249 5.60 10.72 4.44
N LEU A 250 4.74 9.99 5.18
CA LEU A 250 4.48 8.58 4.95
C LEU A 250 3.67 8.39 3.66
N VAL A 251 4.15 7.50 2.80
CA VAL A 251 3.47 7.14 1.55
C VAL A 251 3.30 5.62 1.47
N MET A 252 2.21 5.19 0.86
CA MET A 252 2.03 3.78 0.53
C MET A 252 2.98 3.39 -0.59
N LEU A 253 3.87 2.42 -0.31
CA LEU A 253 4.75 1.86 -1.33
C LEU A 253 3.99 0.82 -2.17
N ILE A 254 3.40 -0.17 -1.50
CA ILE A 254 2.57 -1.21 -2.13
C ILE A 254 1.53 -1.74 -1.14
N GLN A 255 0.38 -2.12 -1.66
CA GLN A 255 -0.59 -2.99 -0.97
C GLN A 255 -0.84 -4.26 -1.78
N ILE A 256 -0.93 -5.40 -1.10
CA ILE A 256 -1.22 -6.71 -1.70
C ILE A 256 -2.46 -7.30 -1.03
N ASP A 257 -3.51 -7.43 -1.81
CA ASP A 257 -4.78 -8.01 -1.40
C ASP A 257 -4.69 -9.53 -1.28
N SER A 258 -5.59 -10.16 -0.54
CA SER A 258 -5.80 -11.60 -0.66
C SER A 258 -6.17 -11.95 -2.10
N ASP A 259 -5.54 -13.00 -2.65
CA ASP A 259 -5.73 -13.41 -4.04
C ASP A 259 -5.71 -14.94 -4.15
N ALA A 260 -6.87 -15.52 -4.41
CA ALA A 260 -7.04 -16.96 -4.54
C ALA A 260 -6.19 -17.58 -5.67
N ARG A 261 -5.84 -16.81 -6.73
CA ARG A 261 -5.00 -17.27 -7.83
C ARG A 261 -3.57 -17.56 -7.38
N ALA A 262 -3.09 -16.74 -6.44
CA ALA A 262 -1.79 -16.91 -5.80
C ALA A 262 -1.87 -17.76 -4.52
N ALA A 263 -3.04 -18.30 -4.15
CA ALA A 263 -3.27 -18.94 -2.86
C ALA A 263 -2.84 -18.08 -1.66
N MET A 264 -2.94 -16.76 -1.80
CA MET A 264 -2.64 -15.79 -0.77
C MET A 264 -3.92 -15.39 -0.05
N GLU A 265 -3.96 -15.64 1.26
CA GLU A 265 -5.06 -15.27 2.13
C GLU A 265 -4.51 -14.66 3.42
N TRP A 266 -4.84 -13.40 3.65
CA TRP A 266 -4.33 -12.59 4.76
C TRP A 266 -5.43 -12.44 5.83
N GLY A 267 -5.57 -13.44 6.69
CA GLY A 267 -6.72 -13.51 7.60
C GLY A 267 -8.04 -13.65 6.83
N ASP A 268 -9.10 -12.97 7.26
CA ASP A 268 -10.37 -12.96 6.53
C ASP A 268 -10.36 -11.85 5.46
N THR A 269 -10.12 -12.24 4.21
CA THR A 269 -10.07 -11.33 3.04
C THR A 269 -9.18 -10.10 3.23
N GLY A 270 -8.10 -10.23 3.99
CA GLY A 270 -7.25 -9.12 4.42
C GLY A 270 -6.28 -8.63 3.34
N ARG A 271 -5.44 -7.70 3.76
CA ARG A 271 -4.50 -6.99 2.90
C ARG A 271 -3.23 -6.65 3.65
N LEU A 272 -2.09 -6.81 2.96
CA LEU A 272 -0.77 -6.40 3.41
C LEU A 272 -0.45 -5.01 2.87
N TYR A 273 0.21 -4.17 3.69
CA TYR A 273 0.60 -2.83 3.31
C TYR A 273 2.05 -2.57 3.70
N TRP A 274 2.86 -2.11 2.74
CA TRP A 274 4.18 -1.55 2.99
C TRP A 274 4.13 -0.04 2.75
N LEU A 275 4.56 0.71 3.77
CA LEU A 275 4.64 2.15 3.73
C LEU A 275 6.09 2.59 3.96
N ILE A 276 6.45 3.76 3.48
CA ILE A 276 7.81 4.30 3.61
C ILE A 276 7.72 5.82 3.67
N ARG A 277 8.68 6.45 4.34
CA ARG A 277 8.82 7.90 4.21
C ARG A 277 9.21 8.27 2.79
N ARG A 278 8.65 9.36 2.29
CA ARG A 278 8.99 9.87 0.97
C ARG A 278 10.49 10.14 0.80
N GLU A 279 11.14 10.69 1.85
CA GLU A 279 12.59 10.94 1.86
C GLU A 279 13.41 9.65 1.80
N ASP A 280 13.02 8.60 2.56
CA ASP A 280 13.70 7.29 2.56
C ASP A 280 13.51 6.57 1.22
N LEU A 281 12.32 6.68 0.62
CA LEU A 281 12.05 6.15 -0.73
C LEU A 281 12.94 6.83 -1.78
N ALA A 282 13.04 8.16 -1.74
CA ALA A 282 13.93 8.90 -2.63
C ALA A 282 15.41 8.55 -2.44
N ALA A 283 15.82 8.25 -1.21
CA ALA A 283 17.16 7.77 -0.87
C ALA A 283 17.38 6.28 -1.17
N ARG A 284 16.33 5.53 -1.58
CA ARG A 284 16.35 4.07 -1.80
C ARG A 284 16.67 3.26 -0.54
N GLU A 285 16.32 3.79 0.63
CA GLU A 285 16.51 3.15 1.94
C GLU A 285 15.31 2.26 2.29
N PHE A 286 15.09 1.22 1.49
CA PHE A 286 13.92 0.34 1.58
C PHE A 286 13.87 -0.51 2.86
N ASP A 287 14.98 -0.66 3.55
CA ASP A 287 15.06 -1.28 4.87
C ASP A 287 14.33 -0.49 5.96
N LYS A 288 14.02 0.78 5.69
CA LYS A 288 13.20 1.64 6.56
C LYS A 288 11.69 1.57 6.27
N ALA A 289 11.27 0.75 5.31
CA ALA A 289 9.86 0.54 5.09
C ALA A 289 9.18 -0.03 6.34
N THR A 290 8.05 0.54 6.72
CA THR A 290 7.18 0.00 7.76
C THR A 290 6.06 -0.84 7.14
N PHE A 291 5.35 -1.57 7.97
CA PHE A 291 4.37 -2.55 7.51
C PHE A 291 3.18 -2.59 8.47
N THR A 292 2.01 -2.82 7.90
CA THR A 292 0.85 -3.30 8.64
C THR A 292 0.03 -4.26 7.78
N TRP A 293 -0.90 -4.98 8.40
CA TRP A 293 -1.88 -5.80 7.70
C TRP A 293 -3.24 -5.71 8.41
N GLN A 294 -4.29 -5.77 7.62
CA GLN A 294 -5.66 -5.68 8.13
C GLN A 294 -6.53 -6.77 7.50
N SER A 295 -7.49 -7.28 8.26
CA SER A 295 -8.53 -8.19 7.80
C SER A 295 -9.90 -7.78 8.35
N GLU A 296 -10.98 -8.35 7.82
CA GLU A 296 -12.33 -8.17 8.35
C GLU A 296 -12.52 -8.95 9.65
#